data_7ef50334c6ea56a482ad3dbed4fa79b3
#
_entry.id   7ef50334c6ea56a482ad3dbed4fa79b3
#
_cell.length_a   1.000
_cell.length_b   1.000
_cell.length_c   1.000
_cell.angle_alpha   90.00
_cell.angle_beta   90.00
_cell.angle_gamma   90.00
#
_symmetry.space_group_name_H-M   'P 1'
#
loop_
_entity.id
_entity.type
_entity.pdbx_description
1 polymer ?
#
loop_
_entity_poly.entity_id
_entity_poly.type
_entity_poly.pdbx_seq_one_letter_code
_entity_poly.pdbx_strand_id
1 'polypeptide(L)' 'HKGALEYQGEMFLTLGQLQKAESNLKKLEKICFLGCEEKKMLKASISKYKKGKKSNY' A
#
# COMPACT_ATOMS: atom_id res chain seq x y z
N HIS A 1 9.84 10.23 -1.74
CA HIS A 1 9.74 9.81 -3.12
C HIS A 1 8.66 8.78 -3.31
N LYS A 2 7.84 8.98 -4.35
CA LYS A 2 6.68 8.14 -4.59
C LYS A 2 7.05 6.67 -4.78
N GLY A 3 8.03 6.42 -5.61
CA GLY A 3 8.43 5.05 -5.89
C GLY A 3 8.93 4.31 -4.67
N ALA A 4 9.69 5.01 -3.83
CA ALA A 4 10.21 4.40 -2.62
C ALA A 4 9.09 4.07 -1.62
N LEU A 5 8.11 4.97 -1.51
CA LEU A 5 6.99 4.74 -0.61
C LEU A 5 6.14 3.56 -1.06
N GLU A 6 5.92 3.46 -2.37
CA GLU A 6 5.16 2.35 -2.92
C GLU A 6 5.90 1.03 -2.71
N TYR A 7 7.18 1.02 -3.05
CA TYR A 7 7.98 -0.19 -2.91
C TYR A 7 8.03 -0.64 -1.45
N GLN A 8 8.27 0.29 -0.55
CA GLN A 8 8.31 0.01 0.87
C GLN A 8 6.96 -0.53 1.37
N GLY A 9 5.88 0.08 0.88
CA GLY A 9 4.55 -0.39 1.24
C GLY A 9 4.32 -1.83 0.83
N GLU A 10 4.76 -2.20 -0.37
CA GLU A 10 4.64 -3.58 -0.82
C GLU A 10 5.46 -4.51 0.06
N MET A 11 6.66 -4.08 0.44
CA MET A 11 7.50 -4.88 1.34
C MET A 11 6.83 -5.08 2.69
N PHE A 12 6.20 -4.05 3.22
CA PHE A 12 5.51 -4.18 4.49
C PHE A 12 4.40 -5.22 4.41
N LEU A 13 3.69 -5.26 3.28
CA LEU A 13 2.65 -6.27 3.09
C LEU A 13 3.24 -7.67 3.06
N THR A 14 4.38 -7.83 2.39
CA THR A 14 5.07 -9.11 2.35
C THR A 14 5.45 -9.57 3.74
N LEU A 15 5.80 -8.63 4.61
CA LEU A 15 6.18 -8.93 5.98
C LEU A 15 4.98 -9.02 6.93
N GLY A 16 3.78 -8.87 6.42
CA GLY A 16 2.58 -8.91 7.24
C GLY A 16 2.36 -7.67 8.08
N GLN A 17 2.98 -6.56 7.71
CA GLN A 17 2.87 -5.32 8.46
C GLN A 17 1.91 -4.36 7.77
N LEU A 18 0.63 -4.72 7.83
CA LEU A 18 -0.41 -3.98 7.11
C LEU A 18 -0.49 -2.51 7.54
N GLN A 19 -0.38 -2.24 8.83
CA GLN A 19 -0.50 -0.88 9.32
C GLN A 19 0.58 0.03 8.76
N LYS A 20 1.80 -0.50 8.62
CA LYS A 20 2.89 0.29 8.05
C LYS A 20 2.66 0.55 6.57
N ALA A 21 2.12 -0.44 5.87
CA ALA A 21 1.78 -0.26 4.46
C ALA A 21 0.72 0.82 4.29
N GLU A 22 -0.29 0.80 5.16
CA GLU A 22 -1.34 1.81 5.11
C GLU A 22 -0.80 3.19 5.44
N SER A 23 0.17 3.27 6.33
CA SER A 23 0.80 4.54 6.65
C SER A 23 1.50 5.11 5.42
N ASN A 24 2.19 4.24 4.68
CA ASN A 24 2.84 4.68 3.45
C ASN A 24 1.82 5.12 2.40
N LEU A 25 0.68 4.44 2.34
CA LEU A 25 -0.38 4.84 1.43
C LEU A 25 -0.88 6.25 1.75
N LYS A 26 -1.04 6.54 3.04
CA LYS A 26 -1.46 7.88 3.44
C LYS A 26 -0.45 8.94 3.02
N LYS A 27 0.84 8.62 3.14
CA LYS A 27 1.89 9.54 2.69
C LYS A 27 1.80 9.76 1.19
N LEU A 28 1.54 8.70 0.43
CA LEU A 28 1.37 8.84 -1.00
C LEU A 28 0.14 9.67 -1.35
N GLU A 29 -0.93 9.53 -0.59
CA GLU A 29 -2.12 10.32 -0.82
C GLU A 29 -1.85 11.81 -0.66
N LYS A 30 -1.01 12.17 0.29
CA LYS A 30 -0.65 13.57 0.49
C LYS A 30 0.22 14.09 -0.63
N ILE A 31 1.15 13.29 -1.10
CA ILE A 31 2.05 13.68 -2.19
C ILE A 31 1.32 13.70 -3.51
N CYS A 32 0.42 12.77 -3.72
CA CYS A 32 -0.27 12.56 -4.99
C CYS A 32 -1.76 12.81 -4.85
N PHE A 33 -2.16 13.96 -4.30
CA PHE A 33 -3.58 14.20 -4.10
C PHE A 33 -4.36 14.24 -5.42
N LEU A 34 -3.67 14.50 -6.52
CA LEU A 34 -4.28 14.45 -7.85
C LEU A 34 -4.27 13.03 -8.43
N GLY A 35 -3.65 12.11 -7.71
CA GLY A 35 -3.57 10.74 -8.17
C GLY A 35 -2.24 10.44 -8.84
N CYS A 36 -1.73 9.26 -8.61
CA CYS A 36 -0.51 8.80 -9.27
C CYS A 36 -0.52 7.28 -9.29
N GLU A 37 0.29 6.70 -10.16
CA GLU A 37 0.36 5.25 -10.33
C GLU A 37 0.74 4.56 -9.03
N GLU A 38 1.74 5.10 -8.34
CA GLU A 38 2.24 4.49 -7.12
C GLU A 38 1.14 4.37 -6.07
N LYS A 39 0.34 5.41 -5.93
CA LYS A 39 -0.78 5.39 -4.98
C LYS A 39 -1.80 4.33 -5.36
N LYS A 40 -2.13 4.24 -6.64
CA LYS A 40 -3.09 3.25 -7.12
C LYS A 40 -2.57 1.84 -6.89
N MET A 41 -1.30 1.62 -7.19
CA MET A 41 -0.71 0.29 -7.06
C MET A 41 -0.68 -0.16 -5.60
N LEU A 42 -0.26 0.71 -4.71
CA LEU A 42 -0.19 0.35 -3.30
C LEU A 42 -1.59 0.12 -2.73
N LYS A 43 -2.53 0.98 -3.11
CA LYS A 43 -3.91 0.83 -2.66
C LYS A 43 -4.48 -0.51 -3.10
N ALA A 44 -4.23 -0.89 -4.35
CA ALA A 44 -4.70 -2.16 -4.88
C ALA A 44 -4.05 -3.33 -4.15
N SER A 45 -2.77 -3.23 -3.88
CA SER A 45 -2.05 -4.28 -3.17
C SER A 45 -2.58 -4.47 -1.76
N ILE A 46 -2.85 -3.37 -1.07
CA ILE A 46 -3.40 -3.44 0.29
C ILE A 46 -4.78 -4.09 0.27
N SER A 47 -5.61 -3.69 -0.69
CA SER A 47 -6.94 -4.28 -0.82
C SER A 47 -6.86 -5.77 -1.07
N LYS A 48 -5.97 -6.17 -1.97
CA LYS A 48 -5.77 -7.57 -2.29
C LYS A 48 -5.27 -8.36 -1.08
N TYR A 49 -4.36 -7.76 -0.32
CA TYR A 49 -3.84 -8.39 0.88
C TYR A 49 -4.96 -8.66 1.89
N LYS A 50 -5.81 -7.65 2.10
CA LYS A 50 -6.93 -7.82 3.03
C LYS A 50 -7.89 -8.91 2.58
N LYS A 51 -8.18 -8.95 1.28
CA LYS A 51 -9.06 -9.98 0.75
C LYS A 51 -8.46 -11.37 0.88
N GLY A 52 -7.19 -11.49 0.57
CA GLY A 52 -6.51 -12.77 0.69
C GLY A 52 -6.50 -13.27 2.11
N LYS A 53 -6.28 -12.37 3.05
CA LYS A 53 -6.28 -12.73 4.45
C LYS A 53 -7.65 -13.21 4.91
N LYS A 54 -8.69 -12.54 4.44
CA LYS A 54 -10.06 -12.95 4.78
C LYS A 54 -10.40 -14.29 4.17
N SER A 55 -9.95 -14.54 2.97
CA SER A 55 -10.25 -15.78 2.28
C SER A 55 -9.69 -16.97 3.01
N ASN A 56 -8.62 -16.78 3.68
CA ASN A 56 -7.96 -17.89 4.32
C ASN A 56 -8.54 -18.29 5.62
N TYR A 57 -9.25 -17.75 5.84
CA TYR A 57 -9.77 -18.19 6.87
C TYR A 57 -10.07 -18.08 7.49
#